data_a69c779961e986325393925a0d5f1289
#
_entry.id   a69c779961e986325393925a0d5f1289
#
_cell.length_a   1.000
_cell.length_b   1.000
_cell.length_c   1.000
_cell.angle_alpha   90.00
_cell.angle_beta   90.00
_cell.angle_gamma   90.00
#
_symmetry.space_group_name_H-M   'P 1'
#
loop_
_entity.id
_entity.type
_entity.pdbx_description
1 polymer ?
#
loop_
_entity_poly.entity_id
_entity_poly.type
_entity_poly.pdbx_seq_one_letter_code
_entity_poly.pdbx_strand_id
1 'polypeptide(L)'
;MEQLKTFISPQMVNLIMSGQMNYDFSPRRAELTMLFSDLRGFTSLCDELEPEELAPILNEYLTEMTEIIFQHGGTIDRYLGDGIMTFFGAPIPDEKHPENAVSTALAMQAKLSELKEKWLGDAQRELGTGIGITTGYVTVGSFGPKSHKEYTVSGSNANIASRLSKIAEMAQVLISPRTCARVGDLFEVEPLGQRQFKGRATPMMVYHVKRTVRS
;
A
#
# COMPACT_ATOMS: atom_id res chain seq x y z
N MET A 1 15.78 13.64 19.23
CA MET A 1 15.35 14.05 17.86
C MET A 1 15.34 12.86 16.88
N GLU A 2 16.32 11.94 16.89
CA GLU A 2 16.32 10.80 15.98
C GLU A 2 15.14 9.84 16.18
N GLN A 3 14.76 9.53 17.41
CA GLN A 3 13.63 8.66 17.70
C GLN A 3 12.27 9.21 17.20
N LEU A 4 12.11 10.54 17.08
CA LEU A 4 10.87 11.12 16.52
C LEU A 4 10.76 10.94 15.01
N LYS A 5 11.89 10.76 14.30
CA LYS A 5 11.91 10.52 12.87
C LYS A 5 11.34 9.15 12.48
N THR A 6 11.30 8.20 13.41
CA THR A 6 10.74 6.87 13.17
C THR A 6 9.21 6.85 13.13
N PHE A 7 8.55 7.90 13.65
CA PHE A 7 7.09 8.04 13.64
C PHE A 7 6.54 8.90 12.51
N ILE A 8 7.42 9.44 11.67
CA ILE A 8 7.04 10.34 10.57
C ILE A 8 7.69 9.80 9.28
N SER A 9 6.95 9.78 8.17
CA SER A 9 7.53 9.31 6.91
C SER A 9 8.78 10.10 6.52
N PRO A 10 9.80 9.47 5.91
CA PRO A 10 11.03 10.14 5.50
C PRO A 10 10.78 11.36 4.60
N GLN A 11 9.77 11.30 3.73
CA GLN A 11 9.39 12.42 2.87
C GLN A 11 8.94 13.63 3.71
N MET A 12 8.13 13.40 4.75
CA MET A 12 7.69 14.46 5.67
C MET A 12 8.86 15.03 6.47
N VAL A 13 9.76 14.15 6.96
CA VAL A 13 10.97 14.58 7.67
C VAL A 13 11.82 15.48 6.76
N ASN A 14 12.06 15.07 5.52
CA ASN A 14 12.85 15.84 4.56
C ASN A 14 12.22 17.21 4.24
N LEU A 15 10.90 17.26 4.05
CA LEU A 15 10.18 18.53 3.83
C LEU A 15 10.30 19.49 5.03
N ILE A 16 10.23 18.98 6.25
CA ILE A 16 10.38 19.76 7.48
C ILE A 16 11.84 20.23 7.65
N MET A 17 12.81 19.36 7.42
CA MET A 17 14.23 19.64 7.64
C MET A 17 14.85 20.54 6.56
N SER A 18 14.35 20.48 5.32
CA SER A 18 14.83 21.34 4.20
C SER A 18 14.43 22.81 4.33
N GLY A 19 13.72 23.17 5.40
CA GLY A 19 13.25 24.55 5.60
C GLY A 19 12.15 24.96 4.63
N GLN A 20 11.62 24.06 3.81
CA GLN A 20 10.41 24.28 3.02
C GLN A 20 9.18 24.31 3.95
N MET A 21 9.33 25.00 5.10
CA MET A 21 8.30 25.10 6.16
C MET A 21 7.01 25.82 5.70
N ASN A 22 6.95 26.29 4.46
CA ASN A 22 5.72 26.79 3.84
C ASN A 22 4.89 25.68 3.17
N TYR A 23 5.21 24.39 3.40
CA TYR A 23 4.36 23.32 2.91
C TYR A 23 3.05 23.37 3.70
N ASP A 24 2.02 23.80 3.02
CA ASP A 24 0.67 23.82 3.59
C ASP A 24 0.12 22.40 3.63
N PHE A 25 0.13 21.80 4.82
CA PHE A 25 -0.47 20.49 5.08
C PHE A 25 -2.00 20.57 5.28
N SER A 26 -2.62 21.69 5.00
CA SER A 26 -4.07 21.82 5.05
C SER A 26 -4.74 20.83 4.11
N PRO A 27 -5.91 20.30 4.49
CA PRO A 27 -6.64 19.37 3.64
C PRO A 27 -6.93 19.94 2.26
N ARG A 28 -6.47 19.25 1.23
CA ARG A 28 -6.68 19.64 -0.18
C ARG A 28 -7.13 18.44 -1.01
N ARG A 29 -7.91 18.70 -2.06
CA ARG A 29 -8.30 17.68 -3.04
C ARG A 29 -7.12 17.42 -3.98
N ALA A 30 -6.74 16.14 -4.09
CA ALA A 30 -5.70 15.69 -5.02
C ALA A 30 -6.07 14.36 -5.66
N GLU A 31 -5.58 14.11 -6.87
CA GLU A 31 -5.60 12.77 -7.45
C GLU A 31 -4.37 12.01 -6.96
N LEU A 32 -4.61 10.91 -6.27
CA LEU A 32 -3.57 10.06 -5.67
C LEU A 32 -3.84 8.60 -6.02
N THR A 33 -2.83 7.77 -5.82
CA THR A 33 -3.00 6.31 -5.85
C THR A 33 -2.83 5.75 -4.45
N MET A 34 -3.84 5.03 -3.99
CA MET A 34 -3.85 4.33 -2.69
C MET A 34 -3.57 2.85 -2.92
N LEU A 35 -2.70 2.29 -2.08
CA LEU A 35 -2.37 0.88 -2.02
C LEU A 35 -2.66 0.35 -0.61
N PHE A 36 -3.38 -0.76 -0.55
CA PHE A 36 -3.55 -1.56 0.66
C PHE A 36 -2.96 -2.95 0.41
N SER A 37 -2.11 -3.40 1.30
CA SER A 37 -1.65 -4.79 1.36
C SER A 37 -2.19 -5.46 2.62
N ASP A 38 -2.43 -6.76 2.54
CA ASP A 38 -2.92 -7.60 3.62
C ASP A 38 -2.23 -8.97 3.50
N LEU A 39 -1.68 -9.49 4.60
CA LEU A 39 -0.88 -10.71 4.59
C LEU A 39 -1.79 -11.93 4.74
N ARG A 40 -1.87 -12.76 3.72
CA ARG A 40 -2.66 -14.00 3.71
C ARG A 40 -1.92 -15.13 4.43
N GLY A 41 -2.64 -15.90 5.24
CA GLY A 41 -2.06 -16.98 6.04
C GLY A 41 -1.42 -16.52 7.35
N PHE A 42 -1.34 -15.21 7.62
CA PHE A 42 -0.72 -14.69 8.84
C PHE A 42 -1.48 -15.06 10.11
N THR A 43 -2.81 -15.07 10.08
CA THR A 43 -3.63 -15.50 11.23
C THR A 43 -3.31 -16.94 11.63
N SER A 44 -3.18 -17.85 10.68
CA SER A 44 -2.79 -19.25 10.96
C SER A 44 -1.38 -19.31 11.54
N LEU A 45 -0.47 -18.45 11.09
CA LEU A 45 0.87 -18.35 11.64
C LEU A 45 0.86 -17.86 13.09
N CYS A 46 -0.02 -16.90 13.42
CA CYS A 46 -0.22 -16.42 14.79
C CYS A 46 -0.78 -17.49 15.74
N ASP A 47 -1.61 -18.40 15.21
CA ASP A 47 -2.19 -19.50 16.01
C ASP A 47 -1.18 -20.64 16.28
N GLU A 48 -0.12 -20.72 15.48
CA GLU A 48 0.87 -21.79 15.54
C GLU A 48 2.17 -21.40 16.24
N LEU A 49 2.56 -20.12 16.18
CA LEU A 49 3.83 -19.62 16.74
C LEU A 49 3.61 -18.88 18.05
N GLU A 50 4.58 -18.99 18.94
CA GLU A 50 4.62 -18.14 20.13
C GLU A 50 4.90 -16.66 19.76
N PRO A 51 4.42 -15.70 20.58
CA PRO A 51 4.60 -14.26 20.29
C PRO A 51 6.05 -13.84 20.08
N GLU A 52 6.98 -14.50 20.77
CA GLU A 52 8.42 -14.26 20.69
C GLU A 52 9.03 -14.69 19.35
N GLU A 53 8.43 -15.67 18.69
CA GLU A 53 8.83 -16.17 17.35
C GLU A 53 8.16 -15.35 16.25
N LEU A 54 6.91 -14.93 16.47
CA LEU A 54 6.10 -14.18 15.51
C LEU A 54 6.59 -12.73 15.35
N ALA A 55 6.95 -12.06 16.45
CA ALA A 55 7.32 -10.65 16.43
C ALA A 55 8.54 -10.34 15.52
N PRO A 56 9.62 -11.13 15.52
CA PRO A 56 10.72 -10.95 14.56
C PRO A 56 10.29 -11.07 13.10
N ILE A 57 9.44 -12.05 12.77
CA ILE A 57 8.92 -12.29 11.41
C ILE A 57 8.10 -11.07 10.94
N LEU A 58 7.16 -10.61 11.78
CA LEU A 58 6.34 -9.44 11.46
C LEU A 58 7.19 -8.17 11.30
N ASN A 59 8.15 -7.94 12.20
CA ASN A 59 9.03 -6.77 12.11
C ASN A 59 9.91 -6.80 10.86
N GLU A 60 10.46 -7.94 10.48
CA GLU A 60 11.23 -8.09 9.25
C GLU A 60 10.33 -7.84 8.03
N TYR A 61 9.14 -8.41 7.98
CA TYR A 61 8.15 -8.16 6.94
C TYR A 61 7.84 -6.67 6.79
N LEU A 62 7.46 -6.00 7.88
CA LEU A 62 7.11 -4.59 7.85
C LEU A 62 8.30 -3.72 7.44
N THR A 63 9.53 -4.07 7.85
CA THR A 63 10.75 -3.36 7.47
C THR A 63 10.98 -3.43 5.97
N GLU A 64 11.02 -4.63 5.40
CA GLU A 64 11.28 -4.85 3.98
C GLU A 64 10.20 -4.21 3.10
N MET A 65 8.92 -4.36 3.48
CA MET A 65 7.82 -3.73 2.75
C MET A 65 7.88 -2.21 2.80
N THR A 66 8.25 -1.65 3.97
CA THR A 66 8.41 -0.21 4.17
C THR A 66 9.53 0.36 3.28
N GLU A 67 10.66 -0.32 3.21
CA GLU A 67 11.78 0.09 2.38
C GLU A 67 11.41 0.11 0.90
N ILE A 68 10.71 -0.94 0.42
CA ILE A 68 10.20 -0.99 -0.95
C ILE A 68 9.24 0.17 -1.24
N ILE A 69 8.31 0.44 -0.33
CA ILE A 69 7.36 1.55 -0.48
C ILE A 69 8.10 2.88 -0.61
N PHE A 70 9.09 3.15 0.24
CA PHE A 70 9.87 4.38 0.20
C PHE A 70 10.74 4.51 -1.04
N GLN A 71 11.36 3.43 -1.52
CA GLN A 71 12.14 3.41 -2.75
C GLN A 71 11.33 3.81 -3.99
N HIS A 72 10.02 3.53 -3.98
CA HIS A 72 9.09 3.88 -5.06
C HIS A 72 8.32 5.20 -4.80
N GLY A 73 8.72 5.99 -3.80
CA GLY A 73 8.10 7.29 -3.51
C GLY A 73 6.73 7.21 -2.80
N GLY A 74 6.40 6.07 -2.22
CA GLY A 74 5.18 5.89 -1.43
C GLY A 74 5.27 6.57 -0.07
N THR A 75 4.13 7.02 0.44
CA THR A 75 3.96 7.56 1.79
C THR A 75 3.12 6.58 2.59
N ILE A 76 3.68 6.04 3.68
CA ILE A 76 2.91 5.17 4.57
C ILE A 76 1.93 6.01 5.36
N ASP A 77 0.65 5.62 5.31
CA ASP A 77 -0.40 6.21 6.12
C ASP A 77 -0.42 5.57 7.51
N ARG A 78 -0.55 4.25 7.54
CA ARG A 78 -0.53 3.46 8.79
C ARG A 78 -0.30 1.98 8.54
N TYR A 79 0.13 1.31 9.60
CA TYR A 79 0.11 -0.14 9.69
C TYR A 79 -1.22 -0.61 10.30
N LEU A 80 -1.76 -1.71 9.80
CA LEU A 80 -3.05 -2.30 10.20
C LEU A 80 -2.83 -3.75 10.64
N GLY A 81 -2.05 -3.93 11.70
CA GLY A 81 -1.52 -5.24 12.08
C GLY A 81 -0.46 -5.69 11.08
N ASP A 82 -0.75 -6.73 10.33
CA ASP A 82 0.05 -7.26 9.22
C ASP A 82 -0.22 -6.55 7.87
N GLY A 83 -1.23 -5.70 7.82
CA GLY A 83 -1.56 -4.90 6.64
C GLY A 83 -0.86 -3.53 6.63
N ILE A 84 -0.69 -2.98 5.43
CA ILE A 84 -0.10 -1.66 5.22
C ILE A 84 -1.02 -0.83 4.35
N MET A 85 -1.32 0.39 4.80
CA MET A 85 -1.96 1.42 3.99
C MET A 85 -0.91 2.44 3.57
N THR A 86 -0.80 2.66 2.27
CA THR A 86 0.10 3.66 1.69
C THR A 86 -0.56 4.41 0.54
N PHE A 87 -0.07 5.60 0.24
CA PHE A 87 -0.50 6.38 -0.91
C PHE A 87 0.70 7.01 -1.64
N PHE A 88 0.48 7.36 -2.92
CA PHE A 88 1.49 7.90 -3.83
C PHE A 88 0.99 9.19 -4.45
N GLY A 89 1.90 10.16 -4.70
CA GLY A 89 1.59 11.47 -5.27
C GLY A 89 1.42 12.58 -4.24
N ALA A 90 1.63 12.28 -2.95
CA ALA A 90 1.68 13.27 -1.88
C ALA A 90 2.58 12.75 -0.74
N PRO A 91 3.19 13.61 0.10
CA PRO A 91 3.12 15.07 0.05
C PRO A 91 3.79 15.68 -1.17
N ILE A 92 4.79 14.98 -1.75
CA ILE A 92 5.49 15.40 -2.96
C ILE A 92 4.67 14.96 -4.17
N PRO A 93 4.23 15.90 -5.05
CA PRO A 93 3.51 15.55 -6.26
C PRO A 93 4.37 14.70 -7.20
N ASP A 94 3.77 13.66 -7.77
CA ASP A 94 4.40 12.77 -8.74
C ASP A 94 3.36 12.31 -9.75
N GLU A 95 3.56 12.60 -11.03
CA GLU A 95 2.64 12.20 -12.11
C GLU A 95 2.65 10.68 -12.35
N LYS A 96 3.73 10.01 -11.97
CA LYS A 96 3.90 8.55 -12.10
C LYS A 96 3.37 7.77 -10.89
N HIS A 97 2.65 8.43 -9.99
CA HIS A 97 2.12 7.79 -8.78
C HIS A 97 1.34 6.49 -9.03
N PRO A 98 0.58 6.27 -10.15
CA PRO A 98 -0.07 4.99 -10.41
C PRO A 98 0.93 3.89 -10.79
N GLU A 99 1.93 4.22 -11.63
CA GLU A 99 2.97 3.29 -12.07
C GLU A 99 3.83 2.85 -10.88
N ASN A 100 4.24 3.81 -10.05
CA ASN A 100 5.03 3.56 -8.85
C ASN A 100 4.27 2.66 -7.85
N ALA A 101 2.97 2.88 -7.66
CA ALA A 101 2.16 2.05 -6.79
C ALA A 101 2.08 0.59 -7.28
N VAL A 102 1.91 0.38 -8.59
CA VAL A 102 1.86 -0.97 -9.17
C VAL A 102 3.22 -1.65 -9.12
N SER A 103 4.31 -0.92 -9.43
CA SER A 103 5.68 -1.43 -9.30
C SER A 103 6.00 -1.83 -7.85
N THR A 104 5.58 -1.00 -6.89
CA THR A 104 5.70 -1.32 -5.46
C THR A 104 5.01 -2.63 -5.12
N ALA A 105 3.77 -2.82 -5.56
CA ALA A 105 3.02 -4.04 -5.28
C ALA A 105 3.71 -5.30 -5.81
N LEU A 106 4.24 -5.26 -7.03
CA LEU A 106 4.97 -6.39 -7.62
C LEU A 106 6.29 -6.64 -6.87
N ALA A 107 7.03 -5.59 -6.50
CA ALA A 107 8.25 -5.71 -5.71
C ALA A 107 7.98 -6.29 -4.31
N MET A 108 6.90 -5.86 -3.65
CA MET A 108 6.47 -6.41 -2.35
C MET A 108 6.17 -7.91 -2.45
N GLN A 109 5.50 -8.36 -3.51
CA GLN A 109 5.22 -9.79 -3.71
C GLN A 109 6.50 -10.60 -3.96
N ALA A 110 7.42 -10.08 -4.78
CA ALA A 110 8.70 -10.74 -5.02
C ALA A 110 9.51 -10.88 -3.71
N LYS A 111 9.62 -9.80 -2.94
CA LYS A 111 10.32 -9.80 -1.65
C LYS A 111 9.68 -10.75 -0.66
N LEU A 112 8.34 -10.80 -0.57
CA LEU A 112 7.68 -11.74 0.34
C LEU A 112 7.95 -13.21 -0.04
N SER A 113 8.08 -13.51 -1.33
CA SER A 113 8.47 -14.85 -1.75
C SER A 113 9.85 -15.25 -1.23
N GLU A 114 10.83 -14.31 -1.28
CA GLU A 114 12.17 -14.51 -0.70
C GLU A 114 12.10 -14.72 0.83
N LEU A 115 11.34 -13.86 1.52
CA LEU A 115 11.17 -13.94 2.98
C LEU A 115 10.48 -15.23 3.40
N LYS A 116 9.47 -15.67 2.64
CA LYS A 116 8.78 -16.94 2.89
C LYS A 116 9.74 -18.12 2.84
N GLU A 117 10.61 -18.20 1.85
CA GLU A 117 11.63 -19.25 1.75
C GLU A 117 12.55 -19.23 2.97
N LYS A 118 12.97 -18.04 3.42
CA LYS A 118 13.82 -17.84 4.60
C LYS A 118 13.15 -18.31 5.89
N TRP A 119 11.86 -17.93 6.11
CA TRP A 119 11.18 -18.17 7.39
C TRP A 119 10.61 -19.56 7.52
N LEU A 120 10.12 -20.12 6.43
CA LEU A 120 9.33 -21.35 6.46
C LEU A 120 10.12 -22.56 5.94
N GLY A 121 11.22 -22.35 5.18
CA GLY A 121 11.97 -23.43 4.55
C GLY A 121 11.04 -24.37 3.78
N ASP A 122 11.13 -25.68 4.05
CA ASP A 122 10.29 -26.70 3.43
C ASP A 122 8.89 -26.84 4.09
N ALA A 123 8.54 -26.00 5.06
CA ALA A 123 7.22 -26.06 5.67
C ALA A 123 6.13 -25.69 4.65
N GLN A 124 5.15 -26.56 4.49
CA GLN A 124 4.01 -26.37 3.57
C GLN A 124 3.02 -25.33 4.10
N ARG A 125 3.52 -24.17 4.51
CA ARG A 125 2.68 -23.07 4.99
C ARG A 125 2.41 -22.08 3.85
N GLU A 126 1.16 -21.70 3.71
CA GLU A 126 0.76 -20.72 2.73
C GLU A 126 0.85 -19.32 3.33
N LEU A 127 1.79 -18.51 2.84
CA LEU A 127 1.96 -17.11 3.18
C LEU A 127 2.08 -16.29 1.90
N GLY A 128 1.35 -15.20 1.80
CA GLY A 128 1.39 -14.31 0.63
C GLY A 128 0.65 -13.02 0.88
N THR A 129 0.74 -12.04 -0.03
CA THR A 129 0.00 -10.79 0.09
C THR A 129 -1.17 -10.73 -0.88
N GLY A 130 -2.31 -10.20 -0.40
CA GLY A 130 -3.37 -9.67 -1.25
C GLY A 130 -3.24 -8.15 -1.33
N ILE A 131 -3.08 -7.59 -2.53
CA ILE A 131 -2.86 -6.15 -2.70
C ILE A 131 -3.99 -5.54 -3.53
N GLY A 132 -4.52 -4.40 -3.05
CA GLY A 132 -5.54 -3.62 -3.74
C GLY A 132 -5.07 -2.19 -4.01
N ILE A 133 -5.19 -1.74 -5.26
CA ILE A 133 -4.73 -0.42 -5.70
C ILE A 133 -5.86 0.33 -6.40
N THR A 134 -6.02 1.60 -6.05
CA THR A 134 -6.97 2.48 -6.72
C THR A 134 -6.40 3.88 -6.90
N THR A 135 -6.62 4.45 -8.07
CA THR A 135 -6.29 5.84 -8.39
C THR A 135 -7.55 6.68 -8.40
N GLY A 136 -7.50 7.86 -7.80
CA GLY A 136 -8.62 8.79 -7.85
C GLY A 136 -8.50 9.97 -6.91
N TYR A 137 -9.48 10.86 -6.99
CA TYR A 137 -9.53 12.04 -6.12
C TYR A 137 -9.87 11.66 -4.68
N VAL A 138 -9.07 12.18 -3.78
CA VAL A 138 -9.23 12.11 -2.32
C VAL A 138 -8.92 13.47 -1.71
N THR A 139 -9.26 13.68 -0.46
CA THR A 139 -8.75 14.79 0.33
C THR A 139 -7.51 14.30 1.08
N VAL A 140 -6.37 14.96 0.86
CA VAL A 140 -5.10 14.66 1.54
C VAL A 140 -4.67 15.87 2.35
N GLY A 141 -4.15 15.64 3.54
CA GLY A 141 -3.70 16.71 4.44
C GLY A 141 -3.67 16.26 5.89
N SER A 142 -3.48 17.23 6.78
CA SER A 142 -3.48 16.99 8.22
C SER A 142 -4.88 17.03 8.78
N PHE A 143 -5.31 15.92 9.40
CA PHE A 143 -6.59 15.77 10.06
C PHE A 143 -6.40 15.51 11.56
N GLY A 144 -7.36 15.92 12.36
CA GLY A 144 -7.39 15.68 13.79
C GLY A 144 -7.45 16.95 14.64
N PRO A 145 -7.51 16.80 15.97
CA PRO A 145 -7.53 17.93 16.90
C PRO A 145 -6.19 18.67 16.90
N LYS A 146 -6.17 19.87 17.49
CA LYS A 146 -4.93 20.68 17.58
C LYS A 146 -3.77 19.97 18.30
N SER A 147 -4.11 19.08 19.25
CA SER A 147 -3.16 18.32 20.07
C SER A 147 -2.57 17.10 19.36
N HIS A 148 -3.22 16.60 18.31
CA HIS A 148 -2.76 15.41 17.59
C HIS A 148 -3.30 15.43 16.17
N LYS A 149 -2.41 15.55 15.20
CA LYS A 149 -2.74 15.57 13.78
C LYS A 149 -2.02 14.43 13.06
N GLU A 150 -2.74 13.79 12.14
CA GLU A 150 -2.19 12.79 11.23
C GLU A 150 -2.23 13.35 9.80
N TYR A 151 -1.15 13.17 9.05
CA TYR A 151 -1.16 13.45 7.61
C TYR A 151 -1.67 12.20 6.90
N THR A 152 -2.88 12.26 6.40
CA THR A 152 -3.60 11.10 5.87
C THR A 152 -4.48 11.47 4.68
N VAL A 153 -5.12 10.46 4.09
CA VAL A 153 -6.07 10.62 3.00
C VAL A 153 -7.48 10.23 3.44
N SER A 154 -8.48 10.98 2.97
CA SER A 154 -9.89 10.71 3.20
C SER A 154 -10.65 10.71 1.87
N GLY A 155 -11.44 9.65 1.64
CA GLY A 155 -12.28 9.55 0.44
C GLY A 155 -12.68 8.12 0.10
N SER A 156 -13.68 7.98 -0.76
CA SER A 156 -14.22 6.67 -1.16
C SER A 156 -13.20 5.79 -1.89
N ASN A 157 -12.22 6.38 -2.57
CA ASN A 157 -11.19 5.63 -3.29
C ASN A 157 -10.28 4.85 -2.33
N ALA A 158 -9.91 5.40 -1.16
CA ALA A 158 -9.16 4.65 -0.15
C ALA A 158 -9.91 3.39 0.31
N ASN A 159 -11.23 3.53 0.53
CA ASN A 159 -12.07 2.38 0.89
C ASN A 159 -12.15 1.31 -0.20
N ILE A 160 -12.07 1.71 -1.49
CA ILE A 160 -12.06 0.76 -2.60
C ILE A 160 -10.74 -0.02 -2.62
N ALA A 161 -9.59 0.62 -2.43
CA ALA A 161 -8.30 -0.06 -2.35
C ALA A 161 -8.28 -1.11 -1.23
N SER A 162 -8.78 -0.76 -0.04
CA SER A 162 -8.95 -1.70 1.07
C SER A 162 -9.86 -2.88 0.74
N ARG A 163 -10.91 -2.67 -0.04
CA ARG A 163 -11.82 -3.76 -0.44
C ARG A 163 -11.21 -4.64 -1.52
N LEU A 164 -10.45 -4.06 -2.44
CA LEU A 164 -9.69 -4.81 -3.43
C LEU A 164 -8.66 -5.71 -2.75
N SER A 165 -7.90 -5.20 -1.76
CA SER A 165 -6.95 -6.04 -1.03
C SER A 165 -7.64 -7.21 -0.34
N LYS A 166 -8.82 -7.00 0.26
CA LYS A 166 -9.56 -8.06 0.96
C LYS A 166 -10.08 -9.19 0.06
N ILE A 167 -10.42 -8.88 -1.20
CA ILE A 167 -10.90 -9.89 -2.18
C ILE A 167 -9.76 -10.44 -3.04
N ALA A 168 -8.57 -9.86 -2.96
CA ALA A 168 -7.40 -10.37 -3.64
C ALA A 168 -7.00 -11.72 -3.05
N GLU A 169 -6.74 -12.69 -3.92
CA GLU A 169 -6.17 -13.97 -3.54
C GLU A 169 -4.70 -13.81 -3.15
N MET A 170 -4.11 -14.89 -2.68
CA MET A 170 -2.69 -14.95 -2.35
C MET A 170 -1.83 -14.58 -3.59
N ALA A 171 -0.85 -13.72 -3.39
CA ALA A 171 0.01 -13.19 -4.45
C ALA A 171 -0.74 -12.48 -5.59
N GLN A 172 -1.92 -11.92 -5.31
CA GLN A 172 -2.72 -11.20 -6.30
C GLN A 172 -2.69 -9.69 -6.09
N VAL A 173 -2.43 -8.93 -7.16
CA VAL A 173 -2.50 -7.46 -7.20
C VAL A 173 -3.74 -7.06 -7.98
N LEU A 174 -4.74 -6.50 -7.29
CA LEU A 174 -5.98 -6.03 -7.88
C LEU A 174 -5.98 -4.51 -8.05
N ILE A 175 -6.36 -4.05 -9.23
CA ILE A 175 -6.41 -2.63 -9.53
C ILE A 175 -7.78 -2.17 -10.04
N SER A 176 -8.10 -0.90 -9.79
CA SER A 176 -9.32 -0.26 -10.29
C SER A 176 -9.22 0.09 -11.78
N PRO A 177 -10.36 0.35 -12.48
CA PRO A 177 -10.35 0.76 -13.89
C PRO A 177 -9.53 2.02 -14.14
N ARG A 178 -9.58 2.99 -13.22
CA ARG A 178 -8.81 4.23 -13.36
C ARG A 178 -7.31 3.99 -13.19
N THR A 179 -6.90 3.11 -12.29
CA THR A 179 -5.50 2.68 -12.18
C THR A 179 -5.08 1.97 -13.45
N CYS A 180 -5.86 1.01 -13.94
CA CYS A 180 -5.60 0.29 -15.18
C CYS A 180 -5.39 1.25 -16.37
N ALA A 181 -6.27 2.25 -16.54
CA ALA A 181 -6.15 3.24 -17.60
C ALA A 181 -4.90 4.14 -17.48
N ARG A 182 -4.38 4.34 -16.27
CA ARG A 182 -3.19 5.17 -16.02
C ARG A 182 -1.88 4.41 -16.20
N VAL A 183 -1.86 3.11 -15.91
CA VAL A 183 -0.63 2.29 -16.03
C VAL A 183 -0.47 1.66 -17.42
N GLY A 184 -1.56 1.57 -18.19
CA GLY A 184 -1.60 1.24 -19.61
C GLY A 184 -0.72 0.07 -20.02
N ASP A 185 0.18 0.34 -20.98
CA ASP A 185 1.00 -0.67 -21.64
C ASP A 185 2.26 -1.09 -20.83
N LEU A 186 2.45 -0.54 -19.63
CA LEU A 186 3.62 -0.85 -18.80
C LEU A 186 3.50 -2.19 -18.10
N PHE A 187 2.27 -2.67 -17.89
CA PHE A 187 1.99 -3.88 -17.15
C PHE A 187 1.02 -4.78 -17.92
N GLU A 188 1.25 -6.08 -17.84
CA GLU A 188 0.31 -7.08 -18.30
C GLU A 188 -0.84 -7.18 -17.30
N VAL A 189 -2.06 -6.87 -17.77
CA VAL A 189 -3.25 -6.75 -16.93
C VAL A 189 -4.36 -7.64 -17.46
N GLU A 190 -4.97 -8.44 -16.58
CA GLU A 190 -6.08 -9.34 -16.88
C GLU A 190 -7.39 -8.84 -16.27
N PRO A 191 -8.48 -8.69 -17.04
CA PRO A 191 -9.78 -8.35 -16.49
C PRO A 191 -10.41 -9.54 -15.75
N LEU A 192 -10.81 -9.32 -14.48
CA LEU A 192 -11.47 -10.33 -13.64
C LEU A 192 -13.01 -10.19 -13.59
N GLY A 193 -13.56 -9.24 -14.37
CA GLY A 193 -15.00 -8.98 -14.40
C GLY A 193 -15.44 -7.93 -13.38
N GLN A 194 -16.76 -7.72 -13.37
CA GLN A 194 -17.39 -6.73 -12.50
C GLN A 194 -17.58 -7.27 -11.08
N ARG A 195 -17.33 -6.41 -10.08
CA ARG A 195 -17.57 -6.70 -8.66
C ARG A 195 -18.40 -5.59 -8.03
N GLN A 196 -19.38 -5.99 -7.20
CA GLN A 196 -20.16 -5.05 -6.41
C GLN A 196 -19.44 -4.79 -5.08
N PHE A 197 -19.22 -3.52 -4.77
CA PHE A 197 -18.63 -3.11 -3.51
C PHE A 197 -19.66 -2.37 -2.64
N LYS A 198 -19.66 -2.66 -1.32
CA LYS A 198 -20.53 -1.97 -0.37
C LYS A 198 -20.33 -0.44 -0.46
N GLY A 199 -21.41 0.32 -0.60
CA GLY A 199 -21.37 1.79 -0.71
C GLY A 199 -21.05 2.32 -2.12
N ARG A 200 -21.06 1.47 -3.15
CA ARG A 200 -21.13 1.88 -4.56
C ARG A 200 -22.48 1.51 -5.15
N ALA A 201 -23.07 2.43 -5.90
CA ALA A 201 -24.35 2.19 -6.57
C ALA A 201 -24.20 1.21 -7.76
N THR A 202 -23.04 1.22 -8.44
CA THR A 202 -22.77 0.42 -9.63
C THR A 202 -21.59 -0.52 -9.41
N PRO A 203 -21.63 -1.74 -9.97
CA PRO A 203 -20.48 -2.64 -10.03
C PRO A 203 -19.27 -1.96 -10.68
N MET A 204 -18.09 -2.40 -10.32
CA MET A 204 -16.83 -1.90 -10.86
C MET A 204 -16.03 -3.04 -11.48
N MET A 205 -15.51 -2.84 -12.68
CA MET A 205 -14.53 -3.77 -13.28
C MET A 205 -13.30 -3.84 -12.40
N VAL A 206 -12.78 -5.04 -12.19
CA VAL A 206 -11.55 -5.31 -11.43
C VAL A 206 -10.53 -5.96 -12.37
N TYR A 207 -9.29 -5.57 -12.24
CA TYR A 207 -8.20 -6.08 -13.04
C TYR A 207 -7.12 -6.67 -12.14
N HIS A 208 -6.45 -7.72 -12.61
CA HIS A 208 -5.28 -8.32 -11.99
C HIS A 208 -4.02 -7.92 -12.75
N VAL A 209 -3.03 -7.41 -12.06
CA VAL A 209 -1.70 -7.14 -12.62
C VAL A 209 -0.86 -8.41 -12.53
N LYS A 210 -0.37 -8.90 -13.67
CA LYS A 210 0.44 -10.13 -13.76
C LYS A 210 1.93 -9.83 -13.59
N ARG A 211 2.43 -8.88 -14.37
CA ARG A 211 3.86 -8.53 -14.41
C ARG A 211 4.11 -7.22 -15.17
N THR A 212 5.31 -6.72 -15.10
CA THR A 212 5.78 -5.62 -15.97
C THR A 212 5.99 -6.14 -17.39
N VAL A 213 5.55 -5.39 -18.41
CA VAL A 213 5.73 -5.73 -19.83
C VAL A 213 7.13 -5.35 -20.31
N ARG A 214 7.76 -4.33 -19.68
CA ARG A 214 9.12 -3.91 -19.99
C ARG A 214 10.06 -4.38 -18.87
N SER A 215 10.91 -5.31 -19.20
CA SER A 215 12.16 -5.61 -18.48
C SER A 215 13.24 -4.61 -18.86
#